data_9ae60c701fab30d98cebf22a25634814
#
_entry.id   9ae60c701fab30d98cebf22a25634814
#
_cell.length_a   1.000
_cell.length_b   1.000
_cell.length_c   1.000
_cell.angle_alpha   90.00
_cell.angle_beta   90.00
_cell.angle_gamma   90.00
#
_symmetry.space_group_name_H-M   'P 1'
#
loop_
_entity.id
_entity.type
_entity.pdbx_description
1 polymer ?
#
loop_
_entity_poly.entity_id
_entity_poly.type
_entity_poly.pdbx_seq_one_letter_code
_entity_poly.pdbx_strand_id
1 'polypeptide(L)'
;MRRLFAPILSLSLLACTACTVQSPAPDASQPADTRPPPPPAWLQALDAQYDAQLRVAGLDDRMFTPEHWWDVATPLLAAERGFETREIGRSVEDRPLRHIRWGKGSKKVLLWSQMHGDESTASMALADLFRFVGEHPEHPLVQRIGQGTTLHVLPILNPDGAARFERRNALGIDINRDARDLVSPEARALHDLREQLKPDFGFNLHDQQVGYRAGDSDRGTAIALLAPAFNEAREVDASRGRAIEVAVAIRAALEPYIAGHIAKWDDEFNPRAFGDLTSKAGVSTILIESGGIEGDLQKQQLRKLNFLALVAALDAIASGNHAGLSHAPYDTLPENGDVWADLRIVGGLLVLPDAPPAQIDVSVRFRNALQERDGAIRDVGDLSDAGARRTIDASGLYILPFAPPGASSSTQERALAPEQPAYFHLSRDPQGRNIVWTLAGSVDPKQPAPKP
;
A
#
# COMPACT_ATOMS: atom_id res chain seq x y z
N MET A 1 18.30 -11.00 96.61
CA MET A 1 18.65 -12.28 95.93
C MET A 1 17.33 -12.90 95.39
N ARG A 2 16.94 -12.74 94.18
CA ARG A 2 15.92 -13.55 93.52
C ARG A 2 16.18 -13.39 92.03
N ARG A 3 16.63 -14.47 91.37
CA ARG A 3 16.80 -14.57 89.90
C ARG A 3 15.43 -14.80 89.26
N LEU A 4 15.02 -13.96 88.31
CA LEU A 4 13.88 -14.16 87.46
C LEU A 4 14.31 -14.76 86.13
N PHE A 5 13.80 -15.94 85.84
CA PHE A 5 13.94 -16.60 84.53
C PHE A 5 12.82 -16.03 83.61
N ALA A 6 13.19 -15.60 82.43
CA ALA A 6 12.25 -15.27 81.36
C ALA A 6 12.22 -16.44 80.33
N PRO A 7 11.05 -16.83 79.80
CA PRO A 7 11.01 -17.91 78.81
C PRO A 7 11.27 -17.31 77.38
N ILE A 8 12.07 -18.05 76.64
CA ILE A 8 12.38 -17.80 75.25
C ILE A 8 11.19 -18.35 74.41
N LEU A 9 10.51 -17.46 73.68
CA LEU A 9 9.46 -17.83 72.74
C LEU A 9 10.13 -18.06 71.37
N SER A 10 10.18 -19.29 70.90
CA SER A 10 10.68 -19.65 69.58
C SER A 10 9.60 -19.36 68.50
N LEU A 11 9.85 -18.39 67.65
CA LEU A 11 9.04 -18.06 66.50
C LEU A 11 9.52 -18.89 65.32
N SER A 12 8.75 -19.90 64.91
CA SER A 12 9.02 -20.70 63.70
C SER A 12 8.54 -19.92 62.49
N LEU A 13 9.46 -19.40 61.66
CA LEU A 13 9.16 -18.87 60.33
C LEU A 13 8.87 -20.03 59.35
N LEU A 14 7.61 -20.16 58.93
CA LEU A 14 7.28 -20.97 57.75
C LEU A 14 7.70 -20.16 56.51
N ALA A 15 8.75 -20.60 55.82
CA ALA A 15 9.13 -20.12 54.50
C ALA A 15 8.21 -20.77 53.47
N CYS A 16 7.21 -20.01 52.93
CA CYS A 16 6.50 -20.39 51.73
C CYS A 16 7.44 -20.22 50.52
N THR A 17 7.98 -21.31 50.03
CA THR A 17 8.65 -21.36 48.73
C THR A 17 7.57 -21.22 47.62
N ALA A 18 7.43 -20.02 47.08
CA ALA A 18 6.68 -19.83 45.85
C ALA A 18 7.45 -20.49 44.68
N CYS A 19 6.94 -21.63 44.20
CA CYS A 19 7.40 -22.21 42.95
C CYS A 19 7.03 -21.25 41.79
N THR A 20 7.97 -20.45 41.37
CA THR A 20 7.90 -19.78 40.08
C THR A 20 8.01 -20.85 38.99
N VAL A 21 6.90 -21.18 38.37
CA VAL A 21 6.93 -21.99 37.16
C VAL A 21 7.55 -21.08 36.07
N GLN A 22 8.84 -21.25 35.84
CA GLN A 22 9.54 -20.68 34.74
C GLN A 22 9.06 -21.41 33.49
N SER A 23 8.38 -20.71 32.59
CA SER A 23 8.07 -21.24 31.24
C SER A 23 9.41 -21.67 30.61
N PRO A 24 9.49 -22.87 30.02
CA PRO A 24 10.71 -23.31 29.38
C PRO A 24 11.05 -22.32 28.25
N ALA A 25 12.33 -21.92 28.17
CA ALA A 25 12.83 -21.16 27.01
C ALA A 25 12.51 -21.96 25.75
N PRO A 26 12.13 -21.28 24.62
CA PRO A 26 11.84 -21.97 23.39
C PRO A 26 13.07 -22.79 22.96
N ASP A 27 12.83 -24.05 22.65
CA ASP A 27 13.84 -24.98 22.17
C ASP A 27 14.39 -24.47 20.82
N ALA A 28 15.64 -24.03 20.83
CA ALA A 28 16.33 -23.49 19.64
C ALA A 28 16.52 -24.53 18.50
N SER A 29 16.08 -25.76 18.68
CA SER A 29 16.21 -26.86 17.70
C SER A 29 14.97 -27.05 16.82
N GLN A 30 13.83 -26.44 17.13
CA GLN A 30 12.66 -26.49 16.25
C GLN A 30 12.68 -25.31 15.27
N PRO A 31 12.47 -25.57 13.96
CA PRO A 31 12.31 -24.48 13.00
C PRO A 31 11.12 -23.58 13.42
N ALA A 32 11.34 -22.27 13.39
CA ALA A 32 10.30 -21.30 13.72
C ALA A 32 9.05 -21.54 12.84
N ASP A 33 7.86 -21.51 13.45
CA ASP A 33 6.62 -21.59 12.67
C ASP A 33 6.48 -20.33 11.81
N THR A 34 6.52 -20.51 10.50
CA THR A 34 6.44 -19.45 9.51
C THR A 34 5.01 -19.08 9.14
N ARG A 35 4.04 -19.80 9.68
CA ARG A 35 2.61 -19.49 9.47
C ARG A 35 2.23 -18.27 10.32
N PRO A 36 1.37 -17.38 9.79
CA PRO A 36 0.82 -16.32 10.61
C PRO A 36 -0.04 -16.91 11.73
N PRO A 37 -0.25 -16.18 12.82
CA PRO A 37 -1.23 -16.58 13.84
C PRO A 37 -2.62 -16.69 13.20
N PRO A 38 -3.57 -17.41 13.84
CA PRO A 38 -4.94 -17.48 13.34
C PRO A 38 -5.54 -16.08 13.21
N PRO A 39 -6.41 -15.86 12.20
CA PRO A 39 -7.06 -14.57 11.99
C PRO A 39 -7.88 -14.17 13.22
N PRO A 40 -8.04 -12.86 13.48
CA PRO A 40 -8.86 -12.39 14.61
C PRO A 40 -10.29 -12.95 14.55
N ALA A 41 -10.84 -13.37 15.67
CA ALA A 41 -12.17 -13.98 15.73
C ALA A 41 -13.30 -13.07 15.22
N TRP A 42 -13.12 -11.75 15.29
CA TRP A 42 -14.09 -10.76 14.79
C TRP A 42 -14.04 -10.55 13.27
N LEU A 43 -12.99 -11.03 12.59
CA LEU A 43 -12.70 -10.71 11.18
C LEU A 43 -13.86 -11.08 10.23
N GLN A 44 -14.36 -12.29 10.34
CA GLN A 44 -15.44 -12.78 9.50
C GLN A 44 -16.75 -11.97 9.66
N ALA A 45 -17.06 -11.58 10.90
CA ALA A 45 -18.25 -10.78 11.18
C ALA A 45 -18.13 -9.35 10.61
N LEU A 46 -16.95 -8.75 10.71
CA LEU A 46 -16.70 -7.42 10.18
C LEU A 46 -16.70 -7.42 8.64
N ASP A 47 -16.10 -8.43 8.03
CA ASP A 47 -16.09 -8.62 6.58
C ASP A 47 -17.50 -8.75 6.02
N ALA A 48 -18.35 -9.57 6.65
CA ALA A 48 -19.73 -9.77 6.24
C ALA A 48 -20.59 -8.48 6.28
N GLN A 49 -20.25 -7.55 7.15
CA GLN A 49 -20.95 -6.26 7.29
C GLN A 49 -20.42 -5.20 6.34
N TYR A 50 -19.22 -5.36 5.79
CA TYR A 50 -18.50 -4.29 5.11
C TYR A 50 -19.27 -3.66 3.96
N ASP A 51 -19.69 -4.44 2.98
CA ASP A 51 -20.32 -3.90 1.76
C ASP A 51 -21.67 -3.23 2.03
N ALA A 52 -22.44 -3.73 3.00
CA ALA A 52 -23.77 -3.22 3.32
C ALA A 52 -23.79 -2.06 4.31
N GLN A 53 -22.81 -2.00 5.23
CA GLN A 53 -22.88 -1.10 6.37
C GLN A 53 -21.67 -0.18 6.54
N LEU A 54 -20.47 -0.61 6.11
CA LEU A 54 -19.23 0.09 6.42
C LEU A 54 -18.62 0.81 5.22
N ARG A 55 -18.83 0.27 4.02
CA ARG A 55 -18.32 0.90 2.79
C ARG A 55 -19.02 2.22 2.54
N VAL A 56 -18.24 3.29 2.44
CA VAL A 56 -18.73 4.63 2.15
C VAL A 56 -19.08 4.74 0.66
N ALA A 57 -20.31 5.16 0.37
CA ALA A 57 -20.74 5.43 -1.01
C ALA A 57 -20.06 6.69 -1.57
N GLY A 58 -19.97 6.78 -2.89
CA GLY A 58 -19.42 7.94 -3.58
C GLY A 58 -17.91 7.88 -3.82
N LEU A 59 -17.22 6.85 -3.33
CA LEU A 59 -15.79 6.59 -3.61
C LEU A 59 -15.64 5.27 -4.38
N ASP A 60 -16.46 5.09 -5.42
CA ASP A 60 -16.44 3.89 -6.26
C ASP A 60 -15.41 3.98 -7.40
N ASP A 61 -15.06 5.19 -7.82
CA ASP A 61 -13.94 5.46 -8.71
C ASP A 61 -12.71 5.87 -7.91
N ARG A 62 -11.58 5.21 -8.14
CA ARG A 62 -10.31 5.53 -7.48
C ARG A 62 -9.68 6.85 -7.92
N MET A 63 -10.15 7.42 -9.04
CA MET A 63 -9.65 8.68 -9.60
C MET A 63 -10.46 9.90 -9.11
N PHE A 64 -10.82 9.92 -7.86
CA PHE A 64 -11.53 11.06 -7.26
C PHE A 64 -10.59 12.26 -7.03
N THR A 65 -11.18 13.47 -7.00
CA THR A 65 -10.46 14.69 -6.59
C THR A 65 -10.44 14.84 -5.06
N PRO A 66 -9.49 15.59 -4.48
CA PRO A 66 -9.48 15.89 -3.04
C PRO A 66 -10.77 16.53 -2.56
N GLU A 67 -11.34 17.45 -3.34
CA GLU A 67 -12.60 18.12 -3.03
C GLU A 67 -13.73 17.11 -2.89
N HIS A 68 -13.85 16.19 -3.87
CA HIS A 68 -14.86 15.13 -3.84
C HIS A 68 -14.68 14.22 -2.61
N TRP A 69 -13.44 13.82 -2.30
CA TRP A 69 -13.17 13.00 -1.11
C TRP A 69 -13.60 13.72 0.17
N TRP A 70 -13.30 15.02 0.28
CA TRP A 70 -13.70 15.82 1.45
C TRP A 70 -15.20 16.03 1.54
N ASP A 71 -15.90 16.19 0.42
CA ASP A 71 -17.36 16.27 0.39
C ASP A 71 -18.01 15.00 0.94
N VAL A 72 -17.45 13.82 0.58
CA VAL A 72 -17.90 12.52 1.07
C VAL A 72 -17.52 12.30 2.56
N ALA A 73 -16.30 12.66 2.95
CA ALA A 73 -15.78 12.35 4.29
C ALA A 73 -16.25 13.33 5.37
N THR A 74 -16.48 14.61 5.05
CA THR A 74 -16.83 15.64 6.06
C THR A 74 -18.04 15.28 6.91
N PRO A 75 -19.14 14.72 6.37
CA PRO A 75 -20.27 14.30 7.21
C PRO A 75 -19.93 13.16 8.19
N LEU A 76 -18.90 12.37 7.92
CA LEU A 76 -18.45 11.29 8.80
C LEU A 76 -17.62 11.81 9.98
N LEU A 77 -16.96 12.96 9.79
CA LEU A 77 -15.97 13.54 10.71
C LEU A 77 -16.57 14.52 11.71
N ALA A 78 -17.83 14.34 12.05
CA ALA A 78 -18.54 15.22 12.98
C ALA A 78 -17.93 15.16 14.39
N ALA A 79 -17.86 16.32 15.06
CA ALA A 79 -17.27 16.44 16.39
C ALA A 79 -17.99 15.60 17.46
N GLU A 80 -19.30 15.45 17.35
CA GLU A 80 -20.12 14.58 18.23
C GLU A 80 -19.78 13.10 18.12
N ARG A 81 -19.09 12.69 17.03
CA ARG A 81 -18.56 11.34 16.83
C ARG A 81 -17.10 11.19 17.34
N GLY A 82 -16.58 12.23 18.02
CA GLY A 82 -15.24 12.25 18.61
C GLY A 82 -14.11 12.62 17.67
N PHE A 83 -14.43 13.20 16.50
CA PHE A 83 -13.42 13.67 15.55
C PHE A 83 -13.06 15.14 15.79
N GLU A 84 -11.79 15.45 15.59
CA GLU A 84 -11.26 16.81 15.49
C GLU A 84 -10.53 16.93 14.14
N THR A 85 -10.97 17.87 13.32
CA THR A 85 -10.31 18.15 12.03
C THR A 85 -9.72 19.54 12.06
N ARG A 86 -8.45 19.69 11.66
CA ARG A 86 -7.77 20.99 11.56
C ARG A 86 -6.92 21.08 10.29
N GLU A 87 -6.80 22.26 9.74
CA GLU A 87 -5.81 22.57 8.72
C GLU A 87 -4.43 22.70 9.39
N ILE A 88 -3.42 22.05 8.81
CA ILE A 88 -2.03 22.05 9.29
C ILE A 88 -1.04 22.66 8.30
N GLY A 89 -1.52 23.10 7.16
CA GLY A 89 -0.75 23.70 6.08
C GLY A 89 -1.52 23.75 4.79
N ARG A 90 -0.85 24.19 3.75
CA ARG A 90 -1.39 24.23 2.39
C ARG A 90 -0.39 23.67 1.41
N SER A 91 -0.90 23.04 0.34
CA SER A 91 -0.10 22.54 -0.77
C SER A 91 0.47 23.70 -1.62
N VAL A 92 1.26 23.35 -2.63
CA VAL A 92 1.81 24.33 -3.58
C VAL A 92 0.72 25.15 -4.27
N GLU A 93 -0.43 24.53 -4.59
CA GLU A 93 -1.59 25.20 -5.23
C GLU A 93 -2.64 25.68 -4.22
N ASP A 94 -2.22 25.92 -2.99
CA ASP A 94 -3.05 26.49 -1.93
C ASP A 94 -4.25 25.61 -1.49
N ARG A 95 -4.21 24.29 -1.74
CA ARG A 95 -5.19 23.35 -1.20
C ARG A 95 -4.88 23.01 0.25
N PRO A 96 -5.91 22.95 1.13
CA PRO A 96 -5.69 22.72 2.56
C PRO A 96 -5.17 21.30 2.83
N LEU A 97 -4.13 21.20 3.66
CA LEU A 97 -3.64 19.96 4.24
C LEU A 97 -4.34 19.76 5.57
N ARG A 98 -5.20 18.76 5.68
CA ARG A 98 -6.07 18.57 6.86
C ARG A 98 -5.66 17.33 7.64
N HIS A 99 -5.49 17.54 8.92
CA HIS A 99 -5.22 16.51 9.93
C HIS A 99 -6.49 16.18 10.67
N ILE A 100 -6.78 14.90 10.83
CA ILE A 100 -7.92 14.35 11.55
C ILE A 100 -7.39 13.66 12.81
N ARG A 101 -8.01 13.93 13.96
CA ARG A 101 -7.74 13.23 15.21
C ARG A 101 -9.00 12.49 15.68
N TRP A 102 -8.81 11.26 16.18
CA TRP A 102 -9.88 10.48 16.81
C TRP A 102 -9.32 9.55 17.89
N GLY A 103 -10.13 9.24 18.92
CA GLY A 103 -9.73 8.39 20.04
C GLY A 103 -9.08 9.17 21.18
N LYS A 104 -8.83 8.49 22.30
CA LYS A 104 -8.33 9.08 23.56
C LYS A 104 -7.30 8.21 24.29
N GLY A 105 -6.85 7.12 23.66
CA GLY A 105 -5.84 6.24 24.22
C GLY A 105 -4.46 6.87 24.25
N SER A 106 -3.56 6.28 25.03
CA SER A 106 -2.21 6.80 25.22
C SER A 106 -1.29 6.53 24.03
N LYS A 107 -1.54 5.46 23.26
CA LYS A 107 -0.72 5.12 22.09
C LYS A 107 -1.11 6.00 20.91
N LYS A 108 -0.18 6.82 20.44
CA LYS A 108 -0.39 7.71 19.29
C LYS A 108 -0.04 6.98 18.00
N VAL A 109 -0.97 6.96 17.07
CA VAL A 109 -0.80 6.32 15.76
C VAL A 109 -0.97 7.37 14.66
N LEU A 110 0.08 7.60 13.87
CA LEU A 110 0.07 8.52 12.72
C LEU A 110 -0.12 7.72 11.44
N LEU A 111 -1.18 8.02 10.69
CA LEU A 111 -1.45 7.43 9.38
C LEU A 111 -1.39 8.53 8.31
N TRP A 112 -0.69 8.26 7.20
CA TRP A 112 -0.69 9.15 6.05
C TRP A 112 -0.87 8.39 4.76
N SER A 113 -1.67 8.93 3.86
CA SER A 113 -2.00 8.36 2.57
C SER A 113 -1.90 9.41 1.46
N GLN A 114 -1.94 8.97 0.23
CA GLN A 114 -1.85 9.81 -0.96
C GLN A 114 -0.73 10.86 -0.90
N MET A 115 0.45 10.48 -0.42
CA MET A 115 1.65 11.29 -0.68
C MET A 115 2.06 11.22 -2.15
N HIS A 116 1.68 10.14 -2.84
CA HIS A 116 1.58 10.11 -4.29
C HIS A 116 0.11 10.26 -4.65
N GLY A 117 -0.22 11.24 -5.50
CA GLY A 117 -1.61 11.61 -5.74
C GLY A 117 -2.44 10.55 -6.47
N ASP A 118 -1.80 9.63 -7.20
CA ASP A 118 -2.41 8.50 -7.91
C ASP A 118 -2.59 7.23 -7.05
N GLU A 119 -2.24 7.29 -5.76
CA GLU A 119 -2.29 6.16 -4.83
C GLU A 119 -3.44 6.30 -3.83
N SER A 120 -4.66 6.10 -4.31
CA SER A 120 -5.88 6.46 -3.59
C SER A 120 -6.55 5.35 -2.77
N THR A 121 -6.06 4.10 -2.87
CA THR A 121 -6.73 2.93 -2.27
C THR A 121 -6.92 3.07 -0.76
N ALA A 122 -5.86 3.45 -0.05
CA ALA A 122 -5.93 3.63 1.38
C ALA A 122 -6.76 4.86 1.80
N SER A 123 -6.79 5.93 0.99
CA SER A 123 -7.66 7.09 1.27
C SER A 123 -9.14 6.71 1.22
N MET A 124 -9.54 5.81 0.31
CA MET A 124 -10.90 5.24 0.32
C MET A 124 -11.15 4.41 1.58
N ALA A 125 -10.21 3.54 1.95
CA ALA A 125 -10.33 2.70 3.16
C ALA A 125 -10.36 3.51 4.46
N LEU A 126 -9.66 4.65 4.51
CA LEU A 126 -9.71 5.58 5.64
C LEU A 126 -11.10 6.21 5.81
N ALA A 127 -11.80 6.53 4.73
CA ALA A 127 -13.19 6.98 4.82
C ALA A 127 -14.09 5.88 5.43
N ASP A 128 -13.90 4.61 5.04
CA ASP A 128 -14.62 3.47 5.63
C ASP A 128 -14.28 3.29 7.13
N LEU A 129 -13.01 3.47 7.48
CA LEU A 129 -12.58 3.45 8.88
C LEU A 129 -13.27 4.56 9.69
N PHE A 130 -13.35 5.78 9.14
CA PHE A 130 -14.04 6.90 9.82
C PHE A 130 -15.53 6.62 9.98
N ARG A 131 -16.18 6.04 8.97
CA ARG A 131 -17.57 5.58 9.09
C ARG A 131 -17.71 4.54 10.19
N PHE A 132 -16.86 3.52 10.18
CA PHE A 132 -16.90 2.45 11.18
C PHE A 132 -16.75 2.98 12.60
N VAL A 133 -15.72 3.79 12.88
CA VAL A 133 -15.47 4.25 14.24
C VAL A 133 -16.45 5.36 14.68
N GLY A 134 -16.99 6.14 13.74
CA GLY A 134 -17.93 7.23 14.03
C GLY A 134 -19.39 6.80 14.15
N GLU A 135 -19.82 5.79 13.40
CA GLU A 135 -21.22 5.33 13.36
C GLU A 135 -21.48 4.10 14.24
N HIS A 136 -20.43 3.41 14.71
CA HIS A 136 -20.57 2.22 15.56
C HIS A 136 -19.85 2.37 16.91
N PRO A 137 -20.10 3.43 17.70
CA PRO A 137 -19.36 3.73 18.94
C PRO A 137 -19.49 2.61 19.99
N GLU A 138 -20.56 1.82 19.95
CA GLU A 138 -20.79 0.70 20.87
C GLU A 138 -20.12 -0.61 20.42
N HIS A 139 -19.55 -0.66 19.21
CA HIS A 139 -18.89 -1.85 18.74
C HIS A 139 -17.62 -2.14 19.57
N PRO A 140 -17.41 -3.39 20.07
CA PRO A 140 -16.29 -3.70 20.96
C PRO A 140 -14.91 -3.34 20.39
N LEU A 141 -14.70 -3.48 19.07
CA LEU A 141 -13.47 -3.07 18.39
C LEU A 141 -13.28 -1.55 18.46
N VAL A 142 -14.34 -0.78 18.18
CA VAL A 142 -14.30 0.68 18.20
C VAL A 142 -13.97 1.18 19.59
N GLN A 143 -14.60 0.61 20.62
CA GLN A 143 -14.31 0.96 22.02
C GLN A 143 -12.85 0.64 22.37
N ARG A 144 -12.37 -0.55 22.03
CA ARG A 144 -11.00 -0.97 22.34
C ARG A 144 -9.98 -0.08 21.61
N ILE A 145 -10.17 0.15 20.31
CA ILE A 145 -9.28 1.00 19.51
C ILE A 145 -9.28 2.43 20.06
N GLY A 146 -10.46 3.03 20.28
CA GLY A 146 -10.57 4.41 20.76
C GLY A 146 -10.09 4.63 22.20
N GLN A 147 -10.12 3.60 23.05
CA GLN A 147 -9.58 3.66 24.41
C GLN A 147 -8.06 3.38 24.44
N GLY A 148 -7.56 2.54 23.54
CA GLY A 148 -6.15 2.13 23.50
C GLY A 148 -5.28 3.07 22.67
N THR A 149 -5.84 3.74 21.67
CA THR A 149 -5.11 4.59 20.73
C THR A 149 -5.69 5.99 20.59
N THR A 150 -4.84 6.92 20.16
CA THR A 150 -5.26 8.19 19.55
C THR A 150 -4.75 8.19 18.12
N LEU A 151 -5.68 8.22 17.17
CA LEU A 151 -5.37 8.25 15.74
C LEU A 151 -5.14 9.68 15.27
N HIS A 152 -4.11 9.86 14.48
CA HIS A 152 -3.76 11.09 13.78
C HIS A 152 -3.65 10.76 12.31
N VAL A 153 -4.50 11.31 11.45
CA VAL A 153 -4.64 10.89 10.06
C VAL A 153 -4.48 12.06 9.09
N LEU A 154 -3.64 11.88 8.08
CA LEU A 154 -3.53 12.71 6.89
C LEU A 154 -4.02 11.89 5.69
N PRO A 155 -5.30 11.96 5.33
CA PRO A 155 -5.87 11.07 4.32
C PRO A 155 -5.40 11.39 2.90
N ILE A 156 -5.06 12.65 2.60
CA ILE A 156 -4.55 13.12 1.33
C ILE A 156 -3.42 14.10 1.61
N LEU A 157 -2.17 13.63 1.53
CA LEU A 157 -1.00 14.47 1.79
C LEU A 157 -0.62 15.31 0.56
N ASN A 158 -0.86 14.81 -0.66
CA ASN A 158 -0.56 15.48 -1.92
C ASN A 158 -1.87 15.81 -2.67
N PRO A 159 -2.60 16.85 -2.26
CA PRO A 159 -3.88 17.17 -2.90
C PRO A 159 -3.70 17.68 -4.34
N ASP A 160 -2.56 18.29 -4.69
CA ASP A 160 -2.32 18.78 -6.05
C ASP A 160 -2.10 17.61 -7.04
N GLY A 161 -1.31 16.61 -6.63
CA GLY A 161 -1.15 15.37 -7.38
C GLY A 161 -2.45 14.57 -7.47
N ALA A 162 -3.20 14.48 -6.35
CA ALA A 162 -4.48 13.77 -6.30
C ALA A 162 -5.52 14.40 -7.24
N ALA A 163 -5.59 15.72 -7.33
CA ALA A 163 -6.49 16.42 -8.25
C ALA A 163 -6.23 16.09 -9.74
N ARG A 164 -5.01 15.67 -10.08
CA ARG A 164 -4.60 15.25 -11.43
C ARG A 164 -4.44 13.75 -11.58
N PHE A 165 -4.59 13.02 -10.50
CA PHE A 165 -4.26 11.60 -10.41
C PHE A 165 -2.82 11.33 -10.85
N GLU A 166 -1.88 12.08 -10.28
CA GLU A 166 -0.46 12.04 -10.59
C GLU A 166 0.39 11.79 -9.35
N ARG A 167 1.49 11.03 -9.51
CA ARG A 167 2.38 10.68 -8.42
C ARG A 167 2.95 11.91 -7.71
N ARG A 168 3.48 12.86 -8.48
CA ARG A 168 4.24 14.01 -7.98
C ARG A 168 3.33 15.18 -7.59
N ASN A 169 3.84 16.08 -6.74
CA ASN A 169 3.14 17.33 -6.42
C ASN A 169 3.23 18.35 -7.57
N ALA A 170 2.64 19.54 -7.40
CA ALA A 170 2.60 20.58 -8.45
C ALA A 170 3.98 21.13 -8.85
N LEU A 171 5.02 20.93 -8.04
CA LEU A 171 6.41 21.26 -8.39
C LEU A 171 7.14 20.12 -9.11
N GLY A 172 6.48 18.99 -9.38
CA GLY A 172 7.12 17.81 -9.92
C GLY A 172 7.97 17.03 -8.89
N ILE A 173 7.84 17.34 -7.60
CA ILE A 173 8.58 16.69 -6.51
C ILE A 173 7.85 15.39 -6.12
N ASP A 174 8.62 14.30 -6.02
CA ASP A 174 8.20 13.09 -5.33
C ASP A 174 8.33 13.34 -3.82
N ILE A 175 7.19 13.50 -3.13
CA ILE A 175 7.17 13.81 -1.69
C ILE A 175 7.87 12.72 -0.88
N ASN A 176 7.78 11.43 -1.30
CA ASN A 176 8.51 10.33 -0.65
C ASN A 176 10.01 10.29 -1.02
N ARG A 177 10.54 11.35 -1.61
CA ARG A 177 11.96 11.61 -1.82
C ARG A 177 12.39 12.99 -1.27
N ASP A 178 11.51 13.62 -0.49
CA ASP A 178 11.70 14.95 0.09
C ASP A 178 11.74 14.97 1.63
N ALA A 179 11.77 13.79 2.26
CA ALA A 179 11.74 13.66 3.72
C ALA A 179 12.98 14.24 4.44
N ARG A 180 14.12 14.33 3.74
CA ARG A 180 15.36 14.88 4.30
C ARG A 180 15.43 16.40 4.16
N ASP A 181 15.16 16.90 2.97
CA ASP A 181 15.43 18.29 2.62
C ASP A 181 14.20 19.19 2.79
N LEU A 182 12.99 18.59 2.87
CA LEU A 182 11.70 19.25 3.19
C LEU A 182 11.42 20.46 2.30
N VAL A 183 11.66 20.33 1.00
CA VAL A 183 11.52 21.43 0.02
C VAL A 183 10.05 21.77 -0.20
N SER A 184 9.18 20.76 -0.26
CA SER A 184 7.74 20.96 -0.49
C SER A 184 6.97 21.30 0.80
N PRO A 185 5.89 22.08 0.71
CA PRO A 185 5.05 22.38 1.87
C PRO A 185 4.39 21.12 2.45
N GLU A 186 4.03 20.15 1.61
CA GLU A 186 3.46 18.86 2.01
C GLU A 186 4.44 18.06 2.87
N ALA A 187 5.72 18.00 2.45
CA ALA A 187 6.76 17.32 3.21
C ALA A 187 6.97 17.97 4.58
N ARG A 188 7.02 19.31 4.63
CA ARG A 188 7.13 20.05 5.90
C ARG A 188 5.95 19.77 6.81
N ALA A 189 4.73 19.79 6.28
CA ALA A 189 3.51 19.56 7.09
C ALA A 189 3.50 18.17 7.74
N LEU A 190 3.89 17.12 7.01
CA LEU A 190 4.00 15.76 7.58
C LEU A 190 5.12 15.67 8.61
N HIS A 191 6.30 16.23 8.29
CA HIS A 191 7.45 16.26 9.20
C HIS A 191 7.09 16.97 10.51
N ASP A 192 6.56 18.19 10.45
CA ASP A 192 6.23 19.00 11.62
C ASP A 192 5.16 18.34 12.48
N LEU A 193 4.14 17.73 11.85
CA LEU A 193 3.14 16.95 12.56
C LEU A 193 3.75 15.76 13.29
N ARG A 194 4.63 14.99 12.64
CA ARG A 194 5.34 13.86 13.27
C ARG A 194 6.18 14.33 14.46
N GLU A 195 6.97 15.42 14.30
CA GLU A 195 7.81 15.94 15.38
C GLU A 195 6.98 16.47 16.56
N GLN A 196 5.84 17.11 16.28
CA GLN A 196 4.91 17.58 17.32
C GLN A 196 4.27 16.40 18.08
N LEU A 197 3.86 15.36 17.36
CA LEU A 197 3.13 14.22 17.94
C LEU A 197 4.04 13.26 18.65
N LYS A 198 5.22 12.99 18.08
CA LYS A 198 6.11 11.87 18.46
C LYS A 198 5.31 10.59 18.58
N PRO A 199 4.77 10.06 17.48
CA PRO A 199 3.86 8.92 17.51
C PRO A 199 4.62 7.64 17.89
N ASP A 200 3.91 6.70 18.51
CA ASP A 200 4.43 5.36 18.83
C ASP A 200 4.47 4.48 17.57
N PHE A 201 3.46 4.64 16.71
CA PHE A 201 3.31 3.89 15.47
C PHE A 201 3.04 4.83 14.29
N GLY A 202 3.53 4.45 13.10
CA GLY A 202 3.30 5.14 11.84
C GLY A 202 2.80 4.18 10.76
N PHE A 203 1.83 4.63 9.96
CA PHE A 203 1.37 3.91 8.78
C PHE A 203 1.60 4.74 7.54
N ASN A 204 2.52 4.27 6.67
CA ASN A 204 2.81 4.83 5.37
C ASN A 204 1.99 4.06 4.33
N LEU A 205 0.92 4.68 3.82
CA LEU A 205 -0.08 4.00 3.00
C LEU A 205 0.08 4.37 1.53
N HIS A 206 0.43 3.36 0.73
CA HIS A 206 0.79 3.49 -0.67
C HIS A 206 0.01 2.54 -1.59
N ASP A 207 0.09 2.80 -2.88
CA ASP A 207 -0.23 1.87 -3.94
C ASP A 207 1.03 1.56 -4.75
N GLN A 208 1.29 0.29 -5.00
CA GLN A 208 2.35 -0.15 -5.91
C GLN A 208 1.81 -0.45 -7.32
N GLN A 209 2.73 -0.66 -8.26
CA GLN A 209 2.40 -1.14 -9.59
C GLN A 209 1.75 -2.53 -9.52
N VAL A 210 0.68 -2.73 -10.30
CA VAL A 210 -0.09 -3.99 -10.30
C VAL A 210 0.66 -5.18 -10.90
N GLY A 211 1.77 -4.94 -11.60
CA GLY A 211 2.58 -5.99 -12.23
C GLY A 211 3.55 -6.70 -11.29
N TYR A 212 3.71 -6.28 -10.04
CA TYR A 212 4.56 -6.98 -9.09
C TYR A 212 4.05 -8.39 -8.79
N ARG A 213 4.99 -9.33 -8.67
CA ARG A 213 4.72 -10.73 -8.30
C ARG A 213 5.11 -11.01 -6.86
N ALA A 214 4.45 -11.98 -6.24
CA ALA A 214 4.86 -12.50 -4.94
C ALA A 214 6.02 -13.49 -5.13
N GLY A 215 7.24 -12.99 -5.00
CA GLY A 215 8.47 -13.75 -5.28
C GLY A 215 8.57 -14.16 -6.74
N ASP A 216 9.11 -15.36 -6.98
CA ASP A 216 9.24 -15.97 -8.31
C ASP A 216 7.96 -16.71 -8.76
N SER A 217 6.85 -16.54 -8.04
CA SER A 217 5.58 -17.18 -8.38
C SER A 217 4.90 -16.49 -9.58
N ASP A 218 3.89 -17.13 -10.15
CA ASP A 218 2.99 -16.58 -11.16
C ASP A 218 1.84 -15.75 -10.56
N ARG A 219 1.88 -15.50 -9.24
CA ARG A 219 0.85 -14.76 -8.51
C ARG A 219 1.19 -13.29 -8.40
N GLY A 220 0.27 -12.42 -8.81
CA GLY A 220 0.40 -10.98 -8.60
C GLY A 220 0.34 -10.62 -7.11
N THR A 221 1.11 -9.64 -6.69
CA THR A 221 1.05 -9.11 -5.33
C THR A 221 -0.18 -8.22 -5.16
N ALA A 222 -1.10 -8.62 -4.28
CA ALA A 222 -2.24 -7.79 -3.91
C ALA A 222 -1.87 -6.76 -2.82
N ILE A 223 -1.13 -7.19 -1.80
CA ILE A 223 -0.62 -6.32 -0.73
C ILE A 223 0.86 -6.65 -0.50
N ALA A 224 1.71 -5.62 -0.46
CA ALA A 224 3.04 -5.77 0.09
C ALA A 224 3.18 -5.00 1.40
N LEU A 225 3.93 -5.58 2.35
CA LEU A 225 4.17 -5.05 3.68
C LEU A 225 5.65 -4.73 3.86
N LEU A 226 5.94 -3.65 4.60
CA LEU A 226 7.30 -3.33 5.00
C LEU A 226 7.33 -2.74 6.42
N ALA A 227 8.26 -3.21 7.24
CA ALA A 227 8.79 -2.49 8.39
C ALA A 227 10.09 -1.79 7.93
N PRO A 228 10.06 -0.49 7.55
CA PRO A 228 11.19 0.18 6.92
C PRO A 228 12.44 0.15 7.77
N ALA A 229 13.60 0.01 7.13
CA ALA A 229 14.88 0.13 7.79
C ALA A 229 15.08 1.57 8.30
N PHE A 230 15.85 1.72 9.36
CA PHE A 230 16.25 3.03 9.90
C PHE A 230 17.74 3.34 9.64
N ASN A 231 18.47 2.38 9.07
CA ASN A 231 19.88 2.52 8.70
C ASN A 231 20.26 1.56 7.56
N GLU A 232 21.44 1.77 6.97
CA GLU A 232 21.96 0.97 5.86
C GLU A 232 22.22 -0.50 6.23
N ALA A 233 22.51 -0.78 7.52
CA ALA A 233 22.72 -2.14 8.03
C ALA A 233 21.41 -2.94 8.17
N ARG A 234 20.25 -2.28 7.97
CA ARG A 234 18.91 -2.89 8.09
C ARG A 234 18.66 -3.57 9.45
N GLU A 235 19.26 -3.02 10.50
CA GLU A 235 19.13 -3.55 11.86
C GLU A 235 17.67 -3.56 12.31
N VAL A 236 17.36 -4.47 13.21
CA VAL A 236 16.05 -4.58 13.86
C VAL A 236 16.19 -4.18 15.32
N ASP A 237 15.86 -2.93 15.61
CA ASP A 237 15.75 -2.44 16.98
C ASP A 237 14.34 -2.69 17.56
N ALA A 238 14.09 -2.25 18.77
CA ALA A 238 12.79 -2.42 19.41
C ALA A 238 11.64 -1.74 18.66
N SER A 239 11.88 -0.63 17.95
CA SER A 239 10.84 0.08 17.19
C SER A 239 10.50 -0.66 15.90
N ARG A 240 11.49 -1.11 15.16
CA ARG A 240 11.31 -1.92 13.95
C ARG A 240 10.74 -3.30 14.29
N GLY A 241 11.16 -3.91 15.39
CA GLY A 241 10.58 -5.18 15.88
C GLY A 241 9.08 -5.08 16.11
N ARG A 242 8.61 -4.04 16.81
CA ARG A 242 7.17 -3.79 16.98
C ARG A 242 6.44 -3.56 15.65
N ALA A 243 7.08 -2.91 14.67
CA ALA A 243 6.50 -2.73 13.33
C ALA A 243 6.33 -4.08 12.62
N ILE A 244 7.32 -4.98 12.71
CA ILE A 244 7.24 -6.35 12.18
C ILE A 244 6.10 -7.12 12.87
N GLU A 245 5.98 -7.05 14.18
CA GLU A 245 4.90 -7.70 14.94
C GLU A 245 3.52 -7.24 14.49
N VAL A 246 3.34 -5.94 14.22
CA VAL A 246 2.09 -5.39 13.66
C VAL A 246 1.87 -5.87 12.22
N ALA A 247 2.91 -5.94 11.40
CA ALA A 247 2.83 -6.48 10.04
C ALA A 247 2.41 -7.97 10.04
N VAL A 248 2.86 -8.76 11.02
CA VAL A 248 2.38 -10.15 11.24
C VAL A 248 0.89 -10.19 11.57
N ALA A 249 0.40 -9.28 12.41
CA ALA A 249 -1.04 -9.20 12.71
C ALA A 249 -1.88 -8.81 11.47
N ILE A 250 -1.36 -7.90 10.63
CA ILE A 250 -1.97 -7.57 9.34
C ILE A 250 -2.01 -8.80 8.42
N ARG A 251 -0.88 -9.50 8.26
CA ARG A 251 -0.82 -10.74 7.48
C ARG A 251 -1.87 -11.74 7.95
N ALA A 252 -1.99 -11.97 9.25
CA ALA A 252 -2.98 -12.89 9.82
C ALA A 252 -4.42 -12.55 9.42
N ALA A 253 -4.75 -11.26 9.37
CA ALA A 253 -6.08 -10.80 8.96
C ALA A 253 -6.31 -10.93 7.45
N LEU A 254 -5.27 -10.80 6.62
CA LEU A 254 -5.38 -10.84 5.16
C LEU A 254 -5.22 -12.24 4.57
N GLU A 255 -4.51 -13.13 5.23
CA GLU A 255 -4.24 -14.50 4.75
C GLU A 255 -5.48 -15.27 4.29
N PRO A 256 -6.67 -15.20 4.95
CA PRO A 256 -7.86 -15.88 4.50
C PRO A 256 -8.40 -15.44 3.13
N TYR A 257 -8.04 -14.23 2.68
CA TYR A 257 -8.57 -13.61 1.45
C TYR A 257 -7.59 -13.66 0.29
N ILE A 258 -6.29 -13.50 0.59
CA ILE A 258 -5.25 -13.31 -0.43
C ILE A 258 -4.00 -14.14 -0.15
N ALA A 259 -4.16 -15.37 0.36
CA ALA A 259 -3.04 -16.29 0.58
C ALA A 259 -2.18 -16.46 -0.68
N GLY A 260 -0.86 -16.23 -0.53
CA GLY A 260 0.10 -16.29 -1.64
C GLY A 260 0.13 -15.04 -2.54
N HIS A 261 -0.62 -14.00 -2.20
CA HIS A 261 -0.61 -12.68 -2.85
C HIS A 261 -0.15 -11.56 -1.90
N ILE A 262 0.43 -11.93 -0.75
CA ILE A 262 1.06 -11.01 0.17
C ILE A 262 2.56 -11.13 0.00
N ALA A 263 3.24 -10.00 -0.21
CA ALA A 263 4.68 -9.94 -0.38
C ALA A 263 5.34 -9.02 0.64
N LYS A 264 6.66 -9.04 0.71
CA LYS A 264 7.47 -8.08 1.42
C LYS A 264 8.02 -7.05 0.43
N TRP A 265 7.89 -5.76 0.75
CA TRP A 265 8.55 -4.70 0.01
C TRP A 265 10.04 -4.66 0.35
N ASP A 266 10.87 -4.20 -0.59
CA ASP A 266 12.31 -4.03 -0.39
C ASP A 266 12.60 -3.10 0.80
N ASP A 267 13.47 -3.54 1.70
CA ASP A 267 13.85 -2.83 2.91
C ASP A 267 15.19 -2.07 2.81
N GLU A 268 15.65 -1.77 1.58
CA GLU A 268 16.82 -0.93 1.39
C GLU A 268 16.58 0.47 1.99
N PHE A 269 17.49 0.88 2.88
CA PHE A 269 17.36 2.16 3.57
C PHE A 269 17.49 3.34 2.61
N ASN A 270 16.43 4.14 2.52
CA ASN A 270 16.43 5.34 1.71
C ASN A 270 16.35 6.61 2.59
N PRO A 271 17.47 7.37 2.75
CA PRO A 271 17.49 8.57 3.62
C PRO A 271 16.64 9.75 3.09
N ARG A 272 15.93 9.58 1.98
CA ARG A 272 15.02 10.58 1.42
C ARG A 272 13.56 10.17 1.56
N ALA A 273 13.27 8.92 2.00
CA ALA A 273 11.92 8.41 2.14
C ALA A 273 11.33 8.66 3.54
N PHE A 274 10.05 9.00 3.60
CA PHE A 274 9.36 9.29 4.86
C PHE A 274 9.21 8.07 5.76
N GLY A 275 8.98 6.88 5.19
CA GLY A 275 8.90 5.65 5.97
C GLY A 275 10.18 5.40 6.76
N ASP A 276 11.30 5.48 6.08
CA ASP A 276 12.66 5.23 6.62
C ASP A 276 13.06 6.28 7.66
N LEU A 277 12.86 7.57 7.36
CA LEU A 277 13.19 8.63 8.31
C LEU A 277 12.22 8.68 9.50
N THR A 278 11.00 8.20 9.35
CA THR A 278 10.07 8.04 10.47
C THR A 278 10.49 6.88 11.36
N SER A 279 10.92 5.74 10.78
CA SER A 279 11.55 4.65 11.53
C SER A 279 12.83 5.10 12.24
N LYS A 280 13.69 5.88 11.56
CA LYS A 280 14.91 6.46 12.15
C LYS A 280 14.62 7.41 13.33
N ALA A 281 13.46 8.04 13.33
CA ALA A 281 13.00 8.85 14.47
C ALA A 281 12.45 8.01 15.64
N GLY A 282 12.53 6.67 15.58
CA GLY A 282 12.11 5.75 16.64
C GLY A 282 10.62 5.36 16.59
N VAL A 283 9.92 5.72 15.55
CA VAL A 283 8.51 5.36 15.34
C VAL A 283 8.42 3.94 14.76
N SER A 284 7.57 3.09 15.32
CA SER A 284 7.27 1.77 14.74
C SER A 284 6.45 1.93 13.46
N THR A 285 7.15 2.03 12.32
CA THR A 285 6.53 2.38 11.04
C THR A 285 6.21 1.14 10.22
N ILE A 286 4.98 1.07 9.71
CA ILE A 286 4.50 0.03 8.80
C ILE A 286 4.13 0.69 7.47
N LEU A 287 4.67 0.17 6.37
CA LEU A 287 4.24 0.52 5.03
C LEU A 287 3.30 -0.56 4.51
N ILE A 288 2.22 -0.12 3.87
CA ILE A 288 1.28 -0.98 3.15
C ILE A 288 1.23 -0.49 1.71
N GLU A 289 1.60 -1.36 0.78
CA GLU A 289 1.52 -1.13 -0.67
C GLU A 289 0.37 -1.92 -1.26
N SER A 290 -0.60 -1.24 -1.83
CA SER A 290 -1.74 -1.87 -2.51
C SER A 290 -1.42 -2.11 -3.98
N GLY A 291 -1.29 -3.37 -4.37
CA GLY A 291 -0.99 -3.79 -5.74
C GLY A 291 -2.22 -3.87 -6.64
N GLY A 292 -2.52 -5.07 -7.13
CA GLY A 292 -3.66 -5.33 -8.00
C GLY A 292 -4.31 -6.68 -7.73
N ILE A 293 -5.63 -6.72 -7.95
CA ILE A 293 -6.42 -7.95 -8.01
C ILE A 293 -7.08 -7.96 -9.39
N GLU A 294 -7.03 -9.09 -10.09
CA GLU A 294 -7.63 -9.22 -11.41
C GLU A 294 -9.15 -8.96 -11.34
N GLY A 295 -9.64 -8.12 -12.25
CA GLY A 295 -11.05 -7.71 -12.29
C GLY A 295 -11.42 -6.58 -11.31
N ASP A 296 -10.55 -6.22 -10.36
CA ASP A 296 -10.79 -5.11 -9.43
C ASP A 296 -10.29 -3.77 -10.00
N LEU A 297 -10.93 -3.33 -11.09
CA LEU A 297 -10.52 -2.15 -11.86
C LEU A 297 -10.45 -0.85 -11.04
N GLN A 298 -11.27 -0.75 -10.02
CA GLN A 298 -11.36 0.42 -9.15
C GLN A 298 -10.76 0.19 -7.76
N LYS A 299 -10.01 -0.91 -7.60
CA LYS A 299 -9.38 -1.32 -6.32
C LYS A 299 -10.37 -1.39 -5.13
N GLN A 300 -11.63 -1.76 -5.38
CA GLN A 300 -12.65 -1.81 -4.33
C GLN A 300 -12.48 -3.02 -3.40
N GLN A 301 -11.97 -4.15 -3.92
CA GLN A 301 -11.57 -5.28 -3.09
C GLN A 301 -10.32 -4.93 -2.27
N LEU A 302 -9.33 -4.28 -2.89
CA LEU A 302 -8.14 -3.79 -2.18
C LEU A 302 -8.49 -2.74 -1.12
N ARG A 303 -9.46 -1.84 -1.38
CA ARG A 303 -10.02 -0.91 -0.39
C ARG A 303 -10.53 -1.64 0.85
N LYS A 304 -11.35 -2.70 0.66
CA LYS A 304 -11.83 -3.55 1.74
C LYS A 304 -10.69 -4.22 2.50
N LEU A 305 -9.71 -4.78 1.80
CA LEU A 305 -8.55 -5.41 2.42
C LEU A 305 -7.71 -4.40 3.22
N ASN A 306 -7.53 -3.17 2.72
CA ASN A 306 -6.88 -2.10 3.49
C ASN A 306 -7.67 -1.75 4.76
N PHE A 307 -9.01 -1.64 4.66
CA PHE A 307 -9.84 -1.41 5.83
C PHE A 307 -9.66 -2.52 6.87
N LEU A 308 -9.73 -3.80 6.49
CA LEU A 308 -9.52 -4.93 7.39
C LEU A 308 -8.11 -4.95 7.98
N ALA A 309 -7.08 -4.66 7.17
CA ALA A 309 -5.70 -4.55 7.61
C ALA A 309 -5.51 -3.45 8.66
N LEU A 310 -6.08 -2.27 8.43
CA LEU A 310 -6.01 -1.14 9.37
C LEU A 310 -6.74 -1.46 10.68
N VAL A 311 -7.94 -2.04 10.62
CA VAL A 311 -8.68 -2.44 11.84
C VAL A 311 -7.89 -3.49 12.62
N ALA A 312 -7.29 -4.48 11.94
CA ALA A 312 -6.48 -5.52 12.60
C ALA A 312 -5.23 -4.94 13.26
N ALA A 313 -4.52 -4.07 12.58
CA ALA A 313 -3.36 -3.38 13.11
C ALA A 313 -3.70 -2.51 14.33
N LEU A 314 -4.76 -1.70 14.22
CA LEU A 314 -5.21 -0.81 15.30
C LEU A 314 -5.72 -1.59 16.52
N ASP A 315 -6.42 -2.71 16.30
CA ASP A 315 -6.86 -3.60 17.36
C ASP A 315 -5.68 -4.28 18.08
N ALA A 316 -4.70 -4.77 17.32
CA ALA A 316 -3.48 -5.37 17.86
C ALA A 316 -2.64 -4.34 18.65
N ILE A 317 -2.52 -3.11 18.14
CA ILE A 317 -1.84 -2.02 18.84
C ILE A 317 -2.62 -1.64 20.11
N ALA A 318 -3.92 -1.42 20.02
CA ALA A 318 -4.75 -1.00 21.15
C ALA A 318 -4.73 -2.02 22.30
N SER A 319 -4.90 -3.30 21.98
CA SER A 319 -4.88 -4.40 22.95
C SER A 319 -3.49 -4.78 23.43
N GLY A 320 -2.44 -4.46 22.66
CA GLY A 320 -1.07 -4.94 22.90
C GLY A 320 -0.81 -6.38 22.40
N ASN A 321 -1.77 -7.01 21.70
CA ASN A 321 -1.66 -8.39 21.22
C ASN A 321 -0.61 -8.59 20.11
N HIS A 322 -0.04 -7.52 19.56
CA HIS A 322 1.10 -7.61 18.66
C HIS A 322 2.38 -7.98 19.38
N ALA A 323 2.51 -7.58 20.65
CA ALA A 323 3.75 -7.71 21.39
C ALA A 323 4.14 -9.19 21.61
N GLY A 324 5.34 -9.54 21.18
CA GLY A 324 5.89 -10.89 21.28
C GLY A 324 5.42 -11.85 20.18
N LEU A 325 4.74 -11.37 19.12
CA LEU A 325 4.52 -12.18 17.95
C LEU A 325 5.85 -12.54 17.28
N SER A 326 5.97 -13.79 16.82
CA SER A 326 7.14 -14.23 16.07
C SER A 326 7.31 -13.39 14.79
N HIS A 327 8.54 -12.99 14.47
CA HIS A 327 8.85 -12.32 13.20
C HIS A 327 8.85 -13.27 12.00
N ALA A 328 9.01 -14.58 12.23
CA ALA A 328 9.12 -15.56 11.15
C ALA A 328 8.02 -15.49 10.08
N PRO A 329 6.74 -15.25 10.41
CA PRO A 329 5.72 -15.05 9.38
C PRO A 329 5.97 -13.83 8.48
N TYR A 330 6.60 -12.76 8.98
CA TYR A 330 6.99 -11.62 8.17
C TYR A 330 8.27 -11.88 7.38
N ASP A 331 9.28 -12.47 8.00
CA ASP A 331 10.60 -12.71 7.40
C ASP A 331 10.51 -13.68 6.21
N THR A 332 9.54 -14.60 6.24
CA THR A 332 9.30 -15.60 5.19
C THR A 332 8.29 -15.16 4.13
N LEU A 333 7.79 -13.93 4.18
CA LEU A 333 7.03 -13.39 3.05
C LEU A 333 7.93 -13.36 1.82
N PRO A 334 7.42 -13.79 0.65
CA PRO A 334 8.13 -13.59 -0.60
C PRO A 334 8.33 -12.09 -0.84
N GLU A 335 9.48 -11.71 -1.36
CA GLU A 335 9.69 -10.33 -1.78
C GLU A 335 8.89 -10.03 -3.05
N ASN A 336 8.61 -8.76 -3.34
CA ASN A 336 8.09 -8.39 -4.63
C ASN A 336 9.09 -8.82 -5.71
N GLY A 337 8.63 -9.71 -6.58
CA GLY A 337 9.39 -10.17 -7.74
C GLY A 337 9.42 -9.14 -8.87
N ASP A 338 9.94 -9.56 -10.02
CA ASP A 338 9.99 -8.70 -11.21
C ASP A 338 8.60 -8.19 -11.59
N VAL A 339 8.56 -6.94 -12.00
CA VAL A 339 7.33 -6.31 -12.50
C VAL A 339 7.04 -6.84 -13.90
N TRP A 340 5.92 -7.54 -14.06
CA TRP A 340 5.42 -7.91 -15.38
C TRP A 340 4.98 -6.67 -16.18
N ALA A 341 5.09 -6.76 -17.51
CA ALA A 341 4.41 -5.82 -18.37
C ALA A 341 2.89 -5.95 -18.19
N ASP A 342 2.16 -4.86 -18.40
CA ASP A 342 0.70 -4.94 -18.36
C ASP A 342 0.15 -5.62 -19.62
N LEU A 343 0.78 -5.33 -20.78
CA LEU A 343 0.44 -5.91 -22.07
C LEU A 343 1.72 -6.27 -22.84
N ARG A 344 1.75 -7.44 -23.46
CA ARG A 344 2.77 -7.83 -24.42
C ARG A 344 2.12 -8.23 -25.74
N ILE A 345 2.65 -7.69 -26.85
CA ILE A 345 2.34 -8.07 -28.22
C ILE A 345 3.49 -8.94 -28.69
N VAL A 346 3.24 -10.16 -29.17
CA VAL A 346 4.29 -11.11 -29.55
C VAL A 346 4.28 -11.45 -31.02
N GLY A 347 5.44 -11.57 -31.63
CA GLY A 347 5.64 -12.11 -32.98
C GLY A 347 5.17 -11.22 -34.12
N GLY A 348 4.86 -9.95 -33.87
CA GLY A 348 4.40 -9.03 -34.91
C GLY A 348 5.51 -8.51 -35.82
N LEU A 349 5.16 -8.14 -37.07
CA LEU A 349 6.08 -7.55 -38.03
C LEU A 349 6.03 -6.02 -37.95
N LEU A 350 7.03 -5.41 -37.30
CA LEU A 350 7.15 -3.95 -37.24
C LEU A 350 7.44 -3.37 -38.62
N VAL A 351 6.66 -2.40 -39.05
CA VAL A 351 6.88 -1.65 -40.28
C VAL A 351 7.30 -0.22 -39.94
N LEU A 352 8.48 0.16 -40.38
CA LEU A 352 9.00 1.54 -40.28
C LEU A 352 9.26 2.07 -41.69
N PRO A 353 9.23 3.40 -41.88
CA PRO A 353 9.66 4.02 -43.12
C PRO A 353 11.11 3.63 -43.44
N ASP A 354 11.38 3.34 -44.70
CA ASP A 354 12.72 3.07 -45.23
C ASP A 354 13.47 1.86 -44.62
N ALA A 355 12.75 0.96 -43.92
CA ALA A 355 13.33 -0.28 -43.36
C ALA A 355 12.50 -1.50 -43.78
N PRO A 356 13.14 -2.69 -43.98
CA PRO A 356 12.38 -3.92 -44.13
C PRO A 356 11.62 -4.26 -42.86
N PRO A 357 10.44 -4.90 -42.95
CA PRO A 357 9.70 -5.34 -41.76
C PRO A 357 10.54 -6.28 -40.90
N ALA A 358 10.51 -6.06 -39.58
CA ALA A 358 11.24 -6.86 -38.59
C ALA A 358 10.27 -7.53 -37.65
N GLN A 359 10.46 -8.82 -37.36
CA GLN A 359 9.69 -9.52 -36.34
C GLN A 359 10.15 -9.07 -34.95
N ILE A 360 9.23 -8.60 -34.13
CA ILE A 360 9.51 -8.10 -32.80
C ILE A 360 8.36 -8.43 -31.83
N ASP A 361 8.69 -8.36 -30.55
CA ASP A 361 7.72 -8.22 -29.47
C ASP A 361 7.68 -6.77 -28.98
N VAL A 362 6.55 -6.36 -28.42
CA VAL A 362 6.36 -5.04 -27.82
C VAL A 362 5.75 -5.22 -26.43
N SER A 363 6.35 -4.65 -25.40
CA SER A 363 5.76 -4.60 -24.08
C SER A 363 5.29 -3.20 -23.73
N VAL A 364 4.14 -3.12 -23.07
CA VAL A 364 3.47 -1.88 -22.70
C VAL A 364 3.21 -1.88 -21.20
N ARG A 365 3.40 -0.73 -20.56
CA ARG A 365 2.97 -0.42 -19.20
C ARG A 365 1.88 0.64 -19.26
N PHE A 366 0.79 0.44 -18.52
CA PHE A 366 -0.26 1.43 -18.38
C PHE A 366 -0.08 2.20 -17.07
N ARG A 367 -0.26 3.52 -17.10
CA ARG A 367 -0.31 4.33 -15.88
C ARG A 367 -1.51 3.91 -15.00
N ASN A 368 -2.66 3.62 -15.61
CA ASN A 368 -3.75 2.93 -14.97
C ASN A 368 -3.87 1.51 -15.54
N ALA A 369 -3.09 0.60 -14.97
CA ALA A 369 -2.94 -0.75 -15.47
C ALA A 369 -4.24 -1.57 -15.42
N LEU A 370 -5.10 -1.34 -14.43
CA LEU A 370 -6.35 -2.06 -14.28
C LEU A 370 -7.40 -1.61 -15.30
N GLN A 371 -7.34 -0.34 -15.75
CA GLN A 371 -8.19 0.20 -16.80
C GLN A 371 -7.51 0.19 -18.18
N GLU A 372 -6.27 -0.28 -18.27
CA GLU A 372 -5.45 -0.30 -19.48
C GLU A 372 -5.39 1.09 -20.17
N ARG A 373 -5.13 2.14 -19.37
CA ARG A 373 -5.07 3.55 -19.84
C ARG A 373 -3.68 4.15 -19.68
N ASP A 374 -3.40 5.15 -20.51
CA ASP A 374 -2.17 5.92 -20.54
C ASP A 374 -0.94 5.01 -20.70
N GLY A 375 -0.99 4.18 -21.74
CA GLY A 375 0.05 3.22 -22.07
C GLY A 375 1.32 3.88 -22.60
N ALA A 376 2.46 3.44 -22.08
CA ALA A 376 3.78 3.75 -22.60
C ALA A 376 4.50 2.46 -23.00
N ILE A 377 5.32 2.55 -24.05
CA ILE A 377 6.20 1.46 -24.42
C ILE A 377 7.20 1.22 -23.29
N ARG A 378 7.26 -0.01 -22.79
CA ARG A 378 8.26 -0.43 -21.81
C ARG A 378 9.53 -0.91 -22.48
N ASP A 379 9.37 -1.77 -23.48
CA ASP A 379 10.49 -2.38 -24.22
C ASP A 379 10.03 -2.91 -25.57
N VAL A 380 10.98 -3.07 -26.50
CA VAL A 380 10.76 -3.54 -27.86
C VAL A 380 11.93 -4.48 -28.25
N GLY A 381 11.63 -5.64 -28.82
CA GLY A 381 12.67 -6.56 -29.29
C GLY A 381 12.31 -8.02 -29.09
N ASP A 382 13.25 -8.84 -28.63
CA ASP A 382 13.01 -10.20 -28.17
C ASP A 382 12.60 -10.18 -26.69
N LEU A 383 11.33 -10.39 -26.45
CA LEU A 383 10.75 -10.38 -25.11
C LEU A 383 10.11 -11.74 -24.77
N SER A 384 10.59 -12.83 -25.38
CA SER A 384 10.01 -14.18 -25.23
C SER A 384 9.92 -14.62 -23.77
N ASP A 385 10.91 -14.27 -22.95
CA ASP A 385 10.99 -14.62 -21.53
C ASP A 385 10.36 -13.56 -20.61
N ALA A 386 9.93 -12.42 -21.15
CA ALA A 386 9.33 -11.35 -20.35
C ALA A 386 7.89 -11.70 -19.95
N GLY A 387 7.60 -11.70 -18.65
CA GLY A 387 6.25 -11.88 -18.14
C GLY A 387 5.34 -10.70 -18.48
N ALA A 388 4.06 -10.98 -18.73
CA ALA A 388 3.03 -9.97 -18.92
C ALA A 388 1.70 -10.43 -18.31
N ARG A 389 0.92 -9.48 -17.81
CA ARG A 389 -0.45 -9.74 -17.31
C ARG A 389 -1.39 -10.16 -18.44
N ARG A 390 -1.17 -9.61 -19.63
CA ARG A 390 -1.92 -9.93 -20.84
C ARG A 390 -0.96 -10.07 -22.03
N THR A 391 -1.16 -11.09 -22.85
CA THR A 391 -0.39 -11.29 -24.08
C THR A 391 -1.35 -11.34 -25.28
N ILE A 392 -0.99 -10.65 -26.37
CA ILE A 392 -1.66 -10.71 -27.65
C ILE A 392 -0.68 -11.34 -28.65
N ASP A 393 -1.07 -12.46 -29.25
CA ASP A 393 -0.33 -13.05 -30.36
C ASP A 393 -0.62 -12.23 -31.64
N ALA A 394 0.44 -11.60 -32.16
CA ALA A 394 0.41 -10.82 -33.39
C ALA A 394 1.15 -11.56 -34.54
N SER A 395 1.37 -12.85 -34.43
CA SER A 395 1.98 -13.64 -35.49
C SER A 395 1.21 -13.47 -36.82
N GLY A 396 1.91 -13.11 -37.88
CA GLY A 396 1.30 -12.84 -39.19
C GLY A 396 0.60 -11.46 -39.31
N LEU A 397 0.67 -10.62 -38.28
CA LEU A 397 0.18 -9.24 -38.32
C LEU A 397 1.35 -8.25 -38.40
N TYR A 398 1.06 -7.10 -38.98
CA TYR A 398 1.97 -5.97 -39.05
C TYR A 398 1.70 -5.01 -37.88
N ILE A 399 2.77 -4.56 -37.22
CA ILE A 399 2.74 -3.51 -36.21
C ILE A 399 3.03 -2.19 -36.92
N LEU A 400 2.07 -1.29 -36.95
CA LEU A 400 2.13 -0.01 -37.64
C LEU A 400 2.08 1.13 -36.63
N PRO A 401 3.22 1.71 -36.22
CA PRO A 401 3.24 2.86 -35.33
C PRO A 401 2.57 4.07 -35.95
N PHE A 402 1.89 4.89 -35.12
CA PHE A 402 1.37 6.17 -35.53
C PHE A 402 1.57 7.23 -34.44
N ALA A 403 1.54 8.50 -34.83
CA ALA A 403 1.79 9.60 -33.91
C ALA A 403 0.60 9.85 -32.98
N PRO A 404 0.84 10.08 -31.66
CA PRO A 404 -0.22 10.55 -30.76
C PRO A 404 -0.80 11.91 -31.23
N PRO A 405 -2.05 12.23 -30.90
CA PRO A 405 -2.66 13.51 -31.22
C PRO A 405 -1.81 14.70 -30.73
N GLY A 406 -1.52 15.64 -31.62
CA GLY A 406 -0.73 16.84 -31.29
C GLY A 406 0.80 16.65 -31.31
N ALA A 407 1.31 15.46 -31.64
CA ALA A 407 2.74 15.23 -31.76
C ALA A 407 3.33 15.93 -32.99
N SER A 408 4.59 16.39 -32.89
CA SER A 408 5.35 16.92 -34.02
C SER A 408 5.85 15.78 -34.92
N SER A 409 6.14 16.08 -36.20
CA SER A 409 6.63 15.09 -37.18
C SER A 409 7.91 14.34 -36.73
N SER A 410 8.74 14.97 -35.91
CA SER A 410 9.95 14.36 -35.33
C SER A 410 9.67 13.23 -34.33
N THR A 411 8.47 13.18 -33.75
CA THR A 411 8.04 12.14 -32.80
C THR A 411 7.56 10.90 -33.54
N GLN A 412 7.18 11.02 -34.81
CA GLN A 412 6.65 9.92 -35.63
C GLN A 412 7.70 8.84 -35.92
N GLU A 413 8.98 9.21 -35.99
CA GLU A 413 10.09 8.27 -36.26
C GLU A 413 10.47 7.40 -35.07
N ARG A 414 9.91 7.67 -33.87
CA ARG A 414 10.25 6.95 -32.63
C ARG A 414 9.01 6.38 -31.90
N ALA A 415 7.95 6.12 -32.63
CA ALA A 415 6.64 5.77 -32.05
C ALA A 415 6.62 4.46 -31.21
N LEU A 416 7.66 3.64 -31.25
CA LEU A 416 7.85 2.45 -30.41
C LEU A 416 9.14 2.50 -29.61
N ALA A 417 9.60 3.64 -29.17
CA ALA A 417 10.75 3.73 -28.27
C ALA A 417 10.31 3.63 -26.80
N PRO A 418 11.13 3.03 -25.92
CA PRO A 418 10.85 3.00 -24.49
C PRO A 418 10.49 4.37 -23.92
N GLU A 419 9.56 4.38 -22.95
CA GLU A 419 8.97 5.55 -22.29
C GLU A 419 8.11 6.46 -23.20
N GLN A 420 7.99 6.18 -24.49
CA GLN A 420 7.07 6.92 -25.36
C GLN A 420 5.64 6.38 -25.26
N PRO A 421 4.62 7.22 -25.49
CA PRO A 421 3.23 6.76 -25.51
C PRO A 421 3.03 5.62 -26.52
N ALA A 422 2.26 4.60 -26.13
CA ALA A 422 2.03 3.40 -26.94
C ALA A 422 0.90 3.65 -27.96
N TYR A 423 1.29 3.94 -29.20
CA TYR A 423 0.37 4.22 -30.32
C TYR A 423 0.74 3.37 -31.53
N PHE A 424 -0.03 2.32 -31.79
CA PHE A 424 0.17 1.45 -32.97
C PHE A 424 -1.10 0.69 -33.34
N HIS A 425 -1.16 0.29 -34.61
CA HIS A 425 -2.16 -0.63 -35.13
C HIS A 425 -1.57 -2.02 -35.30
N LEU A 426 -2.40 -3.06 -35.14
CA LEU A 426 -2.15 -4.38 -35.71
C LEU A 426 -2.98 -4.51 -36.97
N SER A 427 -2.34 -4.84 -38.11
CA SER A 427 -2.96 -4.90 -39.42
C SER A 427 -2.62 -6.18 -40.15
N ARG A 428 -3.53 -6.66 -41.00
CA ARG A 428 -3.26 -7.81 -41.90
C ARG A 428 -2.46 -7.42 -43.15
N ASP A 429 -2.26 -6.16 -43.39
CA ASP A 429 -1.44 -5.67 -44.49
C ASP A 429 -0.51 -4.52 -44.05
N PRO A 430 0.68 -4.39 -44.67
CA PRO A 430 1.69 -3.42 -44.24
C PRO A 430 1.33 -1.96 -44.56
N GLN A 431 0.25 -1.69 -45.31
CA GLN A 431 -0.23 -0.34 -45.60
C GLN A 431 -1.36 0.10 -44.66
N GLY A 432 -1.78 -0.73 -43.72
CA GLY A 432 -2.80 -0.40 -42.74
C GLY A 432 -4.24 -0.30 -43.29
N ARG A 433 -4.52 -0.94 -44.43
CA ARG A 433 -5.87 -0.95 -45.02
C ARG A 433 -6.81 -1.94 -44.33
N ASN A 434 -6.25 -2.90 -43.59
CA ASN A 434 -6.98 -3.93 -42.86
C ASN A 434 -6.53 -3.99 -41.39
N ILE A 435 -6.82 -2.92 -40.64
CA ILE A 435 -6.53 -2.83 -39.21
C ILE A 435 -7.49 -3.74 -38.46
N VAL A 436 -6.93 -4.61 -37.62
CA VAL A 436 -7.67 -5.58 -36.78
C VAL A 436 -7.67 -5.20 -35.31
N TRP A 437 -6.71 -4.40 -34.88
CA TRP A 437 -6.63 -3.92 -33.50
C TRP A 437 -5.82 -2.62 -33.41
N THR A 438 -6.11 -1.80 -32.38
CA THR A 438 -5.45 -0.50 -32.20
C THR A 438 -5.16 -0.28 -30.71
N LEU A 439 -3.94 0.15 -30.40
CA LEU A 439 -3.60 0.79 -29.16
C LEU A 439 -3.34 2.27 -29.42
N ALA A 440 -4.14 3.12 -28.80
CA ALA A 440 -4.03 4.58 -28.89
C ALA A 440 -3.85 5.17 -27.47
N GLY A 441 -2.77 4.76 -26.80
CA GLY A 441 -2.53 5.05 -25.39
C GLY A 441 -3.42 4.27 -24.42
N SER A 442 -4.59 3.80 -24.87
CA SER A 442 -5.54 3.03 -24.07
C SER A 442 -6.14 1.91 -24.89
N VAL A 443 -6.49 0.80 -24.25
CA VAL A 443 -7.21 -0.30 -24.89
C VAL A 443 -8.69 0.03 -24.90
N ASP A 444 -9.33 -0.09 -26.07
CA ASP A 444 -10.78 -0.03 -26.15
C ASP A 444 -11.37 -1.33 -25.58
N PRO A 445 -12.14 -1.27 -24.46
CA PRO A 445 -12.71 -2.47 -23.86
C PRO A 445 -13.71 -3.20 -24.76
N LYS A 446 -14.20 -2.55 -25.82
CA LYS A 446 -15.09 -3.14 -26.82
C LYS A 446 -14.36 -3.83 -27.96
N GLN A 447 -13.05 -3.62 -28.08
CA GLN A 447 -12.23 -4.21 -29.12
C GLN A 447 -11.70 -5.57 -28.65
N PRO A 448 -12.16 -6.70 -29.21
CA PRO A 448 -11.62 -8.00 -28.85
C PRO A 448 -10.15 -8.07 -29.27
N ALA A 449 -9.35 -8.89 -28.55
CA ALA A 449 -8.02 -9.23 -29.00
C ALA A 449 -8.08 -9.80 -30.43
N PRO A 450 -7.16 -9.43 -31.31
CA PRO A 450 -7.11 -9.99 -32.65
C PRO A 450 -6.88 -11.52 -32.54
N LYS A 451 -7.55 -12.26 -33.39
CA LYS A 451 -7.21 -13.67 -33.61
C LYS A 451 -6.16 -13.72 -34.70
N PRO A 452 -5.09 -14.51 -34.51
CA PRO A 452 -4.03 -14.68 -35.51
C PRO A 452 -4.56 -15.14 -36.87
#